data_7413ca13a1ebdb9081500b202c335434
#
_entry.id   7413ca13a1ebdb9081500b202c335434
#
_cell.length_a   1.000
_cell.length_b   1.000
_cell.length_c   1.000
_cell.angle_alpha   90.00
_cell.angle_beta   90.00
_cell.angle_gamma   90.00
#
_symmetry.space_group_name_H-M   'P 1'
#
loop_
_entity.id
_entity.type
_entity.pdbx_description
1 polymer ?
#
loop_
_entity_poly.entity_id
_entity_poly.type
_entity_poly.pdbx_seq_one_letter_code
_entity_poly.pdbx_strand_id
1 'polypeptide(L)'
;ELSVEAERAPSEGAEWPRLLPPKAAHSAHPAVVPDKPATEPPRVAHVPAGAIAAAPSKQPAAGEPAPQKSGAWTAADIELGRARCRRLLHSIDAVVVPLDPIKAGSCGTAAPVSLVSVGRSPQVSLSPPVVVNCDLVAAMHTWVTKHLQPAAKKHLGAPLVTIQTMSSYSCRNAYGRADRGLSEHGRANAIDISGFTFADGKSISVLRDWKSKGK
;
A
#
# COMPACT_ATOMS: atom_id res chain seq x y z
N GLU A 1 54.43 9.19 15.78
CA GLU A 1 53.49 10.25 15.38
C GLU A 1 52.69 9.76 14.17
N LEU A 2 51.45 9.34 14.45
CA LEU A 2 50.51 8.96 13.40
C LEU A 2 49.47 10.05 13.35
N SER A 3 49.52 10.89 12.33
CA SER A 3 48.52 11.92 12.03
C SER A 3 47.24 11.27 11.55
N VAL A 4 46.17 11.41 12.30
CA VAL A 4 44.82 11.01 11.89
C VAL A 4 44.22 12.18 11.12
N GLU A 5 44.14 12.02 9.81
CA GLU A 5 43.48 12.95 8.90
C GLU A 5 41.96 12.80 9.05
N ALA A 6 41.35 13.85 9.57
CA ALA A 6 39.90 13.90 9.72
C ALA A 6 39.23 14.06 8.36
N GLU A 7 38.60 13.02 7.88
CA GLU A 7 37.82 13.01 6.64
C GLU A 7 36.57 13.89 6.80
N ARG A 8 36.51 14.96 6.03
CA ARG A 8 35.44 15.95 5.97
C ARG A 8 34.13 15.28 5.51
N ALA A 9 33.07 15.50 6.28
CA ALA A 9 31.73 15.15 5.88
C ALA A 9 31.34 15.87 4.56
N PRO A 10 30.71 15.19 3.60
CA PRO A 10 30.21 15.84 2.40
C PRO A 10 29.01 16.73 2.74
N SER A 11 29.07 17.95 2.18
CA SER A 11 28.09 19.02 2.28
C SER A 11 26.72 18.65 1.72
N GLU A 12 25.70 19.28 2.31
CA GLU A 12 24.31 19.36 1.90
C GLU A 12 24.10 19.42 0.39
N GLY A 13 23.17 18.59 -0.12
CA GLY A 13 22.74 18.65 -1.52
C GLY A 13 22.62 17.32 -2.23
N ALA A 14 22.57 16.18 -1.56
CA ALA A 14 22.32 14.90 -2.22
C ALA A 14 20.88 14.84 -2.76
N GLU A 15 20.70 15.38 -3.96
CA GLU A 15 19.53 15.14 -4.81
C GLU A 15 19.34 13.63 -5.00
N TRP A 16 18.13 13.15 -4.75
CA TRP A 16 17.76 11.77 -5.04
C TRP A 16 17.92 11.52 -6.55
N PRO A 17 18.52 10.39 -6.97
CA PRO A 17 18.59 10.07 -8.39
C PRO A 17 17.17 9.97 -8.96
N ARG A 18 16.82 10.91 -9.85
CA ARG A 18 15.61 10.84 -10.67
C ARG A 18 15.78 9.71 -11.68
N LEU A 19 15.28 8.54 -11.33
CA LEU A 19 15.12 7.49 -12.32
C LEU A 19 13.94 7.87 -13.22
N LEU A 20 14.23 8.14 -14.49
CA LEU A 20 13.24 8.38 -15.52
C LEU A 20 12.29 7.20 -15.61
N PRO A 21 10.97 7.43 -15.78
CA PRO A 21 10.02 6.34 -15.99
C PRO A 21 10.38 5.58 -17.27
N PRO A 22 10.17 4.26 -17.31
CA PRO A 22 10.38 3.49 -18.51
C PRO A 22 9.47 4.00 -19.63
N LYS A 23 10.06 4.18 -20.83
CA LYS A 23 9.36 4.62 -22.03
C LYS A 23 8.14 3.73 -22.27
N ALA A 24 6.95 4.33 -22.28
CA ALA A 24 5.70 3.62 -22.56
C ALA A 24 5.78 2.94 -23.92
N ALA A 25 5.72 1.62 -23.92
CA ALA A 25 5.51 0.84 -25.14
C ALA A 25 4.07 1.11 -25.63
N HIS A 26 3.93 1.63 -26.84
CA HIS A 26 2.65 1.84 -27.50
C HIS A 26 1.99 0.49 -27.71
N SER A 27 1.00 0.18 -26.90
CA SER A 27 0.12 -0.97 -27.13
C SER A 27 -1.01 -0.55 -28.06
N ALA A 28 -1.10 -1.21 -29.19
CA ALA A 28 -2.14 -1.04 -30.20
C ALA A 28 -3.53 -1.30 -29.58
N HIS A 29 -4.48 -0.42 -29.90
CA HIS A 29 -5.89 -0.60 -29.55
C HIS A 29 -6.49 -1.77 -30.33
N PRO A 30 -7.21 -2.70 -29.69
CA PRO A 30 -8.12 -3.58 -30.39
C PRO A 30 -9.46 -2.87 -30.67
N ALA A 31 -10.07 -3.27 -31.79
CA ALA A 31 -11.23 -2.71 -32.45
C ALA A 31 -12.49 -2.58 -31.60
N VAL A 32 -13.25 -1.53 -31.92
CA VAL A 32 -14.61 -1.23 -31.50
C VAL A 32 -15.55 -2.40 -31.75
N VAL A 33 -16.23 -2.87 -30.69
CA VAL A 33 -17.37 -3.80 -30.78
C VAL A 33 -18.66 -2.96 -30.74
N PRO A 34 -19.65 -3.23 -31.65
CA PRO A 34 -20.85 -2.41 -31.70
C PRO A 34 -21.80 -2.64 -30.52
N ASP A 35 -22.44 -1.57 -30.14
CA ASP A 35 -23.46 -1.41 -29.09
C ASP A 35 -24.65 -2.36 -29.25
N LYS A 36 -25.02 -3.02 -28.13
CA LYS A 36 -26.30 -3.72 -28.00
C LYS A 36 -27.20 -2.83 -27.10
N PRO A 37 -28.46 -2.60 -27.45
CA PRO A 37 -29.31 -1.66 -26.75
C PRO A 37 -29.62 -2.11 -25.30
N ALA A 38 -29.56 -1.15 -24.40
CA ALA A 38 -29.87 -1.30 -22.99
C ALA A 38 -31.34 -1.63 -22.76
N THR A 39 -31.58 -2.71 -22.02
CA THR A 39 -32.90 -3.06 -21.50
C THR A 39 -33.18 -2.24 -20.24
N GLU A 40 -34.33 -1.56 -20.24
CA GLU A 40 -34.88 -0.73 -19.15
C GLU A 40 -35.01 -1.53 -17.82
N PRO A 41 -34.64 -0.97 -16.64
CA PRO A 41 -34.86 -1.66 -15.36
C PRO A 41 -36.33 -1.57 -14.93
N PRO A 42 -36.88 -2.57 -14.21
CA PRO A 42 -38.26 -2.60 -13.81
C PRO A 42 -38.58 -1.53 -12.76
N ARG A 43 -39.72 -0.85 -12.93
CA ARG A 43 -40.31 0.15 -12.00
C ARG A 43 -40.58 -0.50 -10.65
N VAL A 44 -40.01 0.07 -9.59
CA VAL A 44 -40.35 -0.27 -8.21
C VAL A 44 -41.62 0.42 -7.81
N ALA A 45 -42.61 -0.36 -7.35
CA ALA A 45 -43.91 0.14 -6.86
C ALA A 45 -43.75 0.93 -5.57
N HIS A 46 -44.41 2.11 -5.51
CA HIS A 46 -44.53 2.93 -4.32
C HIS A 46 -45.37 2.22 -3.25
N VAL A 47 -44.78 2.05 -2.05
CA VAL A 47 -45.53 1.66 -0.84
C VAL A 47 -45.79 2.92 0.00
N PRO A 48 -47.03 3.21 0.47
CA PRO A 48 -47.27 4.40 1.23
C PRO A 48 -46.73 4.30 2.66
N ALA A 49 -46.16 5.41 3.13
CA ALA A 49 -45.61 5.56 4.47
C ALA A 49 -46.72 5.57 5.52
N GLY A 50 -46.74 4.52 6.34
CA GLY A 50 -47.50 4.49 7.59
C GLY A 50 -46.67 5.17 8.71
N ALA A 51 -47.24 6.22 9.31
CA ALA A 51 -46.66 6.93 10.44
C ALA A 51 -46.68 6.04 11.69
N ILE A 52 -45.47 5.71 12.22
CA ILE A 52 -45.31 5.14 13.55
C ILE A 52 -44.68 6.21 14.44
N ALA A 53 -45.41 6.69 15.43
CA ALA A 53 -44.95 7.63 16.43
C ALA A 53 -43.85 6.98 17.29
N ALA A 54 -42.64 7.52 17.26
CA ALA A 54 -41.55 7.11 18.12
C ALA A 54 -41.61 7.85 19.46
N ALA A 55 -41.64 7.12 20.56
CA ALA A 55 -41.48 7.63 21.91
C ALA A 55 -40.01 8.12 22.12
N PRO A 56 -39.78 9.17 22.92
CA PRO A 56 -38.45 9.68 23.17
C PRO A 56 -37.68 8.75 24.13
N SER A 57 -36.72 7.98 23.62
CA SER A 57 -35.73 7.30 24.44
C SER A 57 -34.66 8.30 24.87
N LYS A 58 -34.54 8.51 26.19
CA LYS A 58 -33.38 9.20 26.80
C LYS A 58 -32.08 8.41 26.53
N GLN A 59 -31.33 8.85 25.55
CA GLN A 59 -29.93 8.42 25.41
C GLN A 59 -29.10 9.11 26.50
N PRO A 60 -28.23 8.38 27.26
CA PRO A 60 -27.23 9.02 28.10
C PRO A 60 -26.25 9.77 27.19
N ALA A 61 -25.95 11.02 27.54
CA ALA A 61 -24.98 11.85 26.85
C ALA A 61 -23.64 11.11 26.80
N ALA A 62 -23.23 10.73 25.59
CA ALA A 62 -21.88 10.26 25.34
C ALA A 62 -20.94 11.45 25.63
N GLY A 63 -20.05 11.27 26.61
CA GLY A 63 -19.03 12.26 26.93
C GLY A 63 -18.27 12.63 25.65
N GLU A 64 -18.12 13.93 25.42
CA GLU A 64 -17.30 14.44 24.32
C GLU A 64 -15.92 13.80 24.36
N PRO A 65 -15.44 13.18 23.27
CA PRO A 65 -14.08 12.70 23.22
C PRO A 65 -13.16 13.91 23.37
N ALA A 66 -12.23 13.83 24.31
CA ALA A 66 -11.22 14.87 24.53
C ALA A 66 -10.60 15.30 23.20
N PRO A 67 -10.35 16.61 22.97
CA PRO A 67 -9.85 17.10 21.69
C PRO A 67 -8.51 16.44 21.40
N GLN A 68 -8.52 15.46 20.52
CA GLN A 68 -7.31 14.87 19.98
C GLN A 68 -6.63 15.97 19.17
N LYS A 69 -5.42 16.36 19.61
CA LYS A 69 -4.57 17.30 18.87
C LYS A 69 -4.31 16.71 17.49
N SER A 70 -5.12 17.07 16.52
CA SER A 70 -4.95 16.76 15.10
C SER A 70 -3.88 17.70 14.53
N GLY A 71 -2.68 17.70 15.15
CA GLY A 71 -1.56 18.47 14.69
C GLY A 71 -0.97 17.83 13.42
N ALA A 72 -0.60 18.65 12.43
CA ALA A 72 0.28 18.23 11.35
C ALA A 72 1.58 17.63 11.93
N TRP A 73 2.27 16.78 11.15
CA TRP A 73 3.61 16.34 11.50
C TRP A 73 4.52 17.57 11.64
N THR A 74 5.35 17.61 12.69
CA THR A 74 6.36 18.65 12.81
C THR A 74 7.48 18.43 11.78
N ALA A 75 8.24 19.48 11.45
CA ALA A 75 9.41 19.35 10.58
C ALA A 75 10.42 18.31 11.14
N ALA A 76 10.57 18.26 12.47
CA ALA A 76 11.41 17.27 13.14
C ALA A 76 10.90 15.84 12.95
N ASP A 77 9.59 15.60 13.06
CA ASP A 77 9.00 14.27 12.84
C ASP A 77 9.23 13.80 11.40
N ILE A 78 9.05 14.72 10.44
CA ILE A 78 9.24 14.44 9.01
C ILE A 78 10.71 14.08 8.73
N GLU A 79 11.65 14.88 9.24
CA GLU A 79 13.08 14.61 9.03
C GLU A 79 13.53 13.31 9.71
N LEU A 80 13.05 13.04 10.93
CA LEU A 80 13.32 11.78 11.63
C LEU A 80 12.77 10.58 10.85
N GLY A 81 11.55 10.69 10.31
CA GLY A 81 10.92 9.68 9.47
C GLY A 81 11.71 9.43 8.19
N ARG A 82 12.13 10.49 7.51
CA ARG A 82 12.96 10.41 6.30
C ARG A 82 14.34 9.81 6.59
N ALA A 83 14.99 10.22 7.68
CA ALA A 83 16.28 9.65 8.10
C ALA A 83 16.17 8.15 8.41
N ARG A 84 15.09 7.73 9.12
CA ARG A 84 14.79 6.30 9.34
C ARG A 84 14.62 5.56 8.02
N CYS A 85 13.86 6.14 7.09
CA CYS A 85 13.62 5.58 5.76
C CYS A 85 14.93 5.36 4.99
N ARG A 86 15.80 6.38 4.94
CA ARG A 86 17.13 6.27 4.30
C ARG A 86 17.94 5.11 4.89
N ARG A 87 17.99 4.98 6.23
CA ARG A 87 18.73 3.89 6.88
C ARG A 87 18.18 2.52 6.53
N LEU A 88 16.84 2.34 6.55
CA LEU A 88 16.20 1.05 6.26
C LEU A 88 16.40 0.64 4.79
N LEU A 89 16.36 1.59 3.87
CA LEU A 89 16.39 1.32 2.43
C LEU A 89 17.81 1.29 1.85
N HIS A 90 18.83 1.72 2.61
CA HIS A 90 20.21 1.80 2.13
C HIS A 90 20.79 0.47 1.63
N SER A 91 20.41 -0.64 2.25
CA SER A 91 21.00 -1.97 2.00
C SER A 91 20.03 -2.94 1.34
N ILE A 92 18.90 -2.48 0.83
CA ILE A 92 17.90 -3.33 0.20
C ILE A 92 17.61 -2.88 -1.23
N ASP A 93 17.33 -3.85 -2.10
CA ASP A 93 16.91 -3.59 -3.47
C ASP A 93 15.41 -3.31 -3.48
N ALA A 94 15.02 -2.03 -3.48
CA ALA A 94 13.64 -1.59 -3.61
C ALA A 94 13.57 -0.30 -4.45
N VAL A 95 12.56 -0.20 -5.30
CA VAL A 95 12.24 1.04 -6.02
C VAL A 95 11.09 1.71 -5.30
N VAL A 96 11.35 2.88 -4.73
CA VAL A 96 10.36 3.69 -4.01
C VAL A 96 10.37 5.11 -4.52
N VAL A 97 9.21 5.77 -4.47
CA VAL A 97 9.04 7.19 -4.72
C VAL A 97 8.62 7.85 -3.40
N PRO A 98 9.42 8.76 -2.83
CA PRO A 98 9.02 9.52 -1.64
C PRO A 98 7.75 10.32 -1.90
N LEU A 99 6.87 10.38 -0.91
CA LEU A 99 5.62 11.12 -0.95
C LEU A 99 5.60 12.18 0.14
N ASP A 100 4.67 13.13 0.01
CA ASP A 100 4.40 14.10 1.06
C ASP A 100 3.85 13.42 2.33
N PRO A 101 4.15 13.96 3.52
CA PRO A 101 3.65 13.44 4.78
C PRO A 101 2.12 13.34 4.77
N ILE A 102 1.61 12.20 5.23
CA ILE A 102 0.16 11.96 5.34
C ILE A 102 -0.24 12.12 6.80
N LYS A 103 -1.24 12.98 7.07
CA LYS A 103 -1.86 13.13 8.38
C LYS A 103 -3.36 13.36 8.23
N ALA A 104 -4.15 12.43 8.79
CA ALA A 104 -5.62 12.50 8.80
C ALA A 104 -6.10 12.00 10.18
N GLY A 105 -6.34 12.91 11.12
CA GLY A 105 -6.63 12.58 12.52
C GLY A 105 -5.53 11.71 13.14
N SER A 106 -5.88 10.50 13.58
CA SER A 106 -4.93 9.51 14.12
C SER A 106 -4.18 8.73 13.04
N CYS A 107 -4.60 8.83 11.77
CA CYS A 107 -3.98 8.15 10.65
C CYS A 107 -2.78 8.91 10.09
N GLY A 108 -1.92 8.17 9.39
CA GLY A 108 -0.85 8.72 8.58
C GLY A 108 0.55 8.26 8.98
N THR A 109 1.52 8.78 8.26
CA THR A 109 2.96 8.59 8.48
C THR A 109 3.72 9.83 8.03
N ALA A 110 4.80 10.15 8.72
CA ALA A 110 5.60 11.36 8.47
C ALA A 110 6.46 11.24 7.19
N ALA A 111 6.78 10.02 6.76
CA ALA A 111 7.60 9.77 5.58
C ALA A 111 7.03 8.59 4.76
N PRO A 112 5.87 8.76 4.12
CA PRO A 112 5.31 7.74 3.24
C PRO A 112 6.12 7.61 1.96
N VAL A 113 6.08 6.42 1.36
CA VAL A 113 6.64 6.15 0.04
C VAL A 113 5.64 5.40 -0.82
N SER A 114 5.69 5.60 -2.13
CA SER A 114 5.07 4.71 -3.10
C SER A 114 6.07 3.59 -3.42
N LEU A 115 5.75 2.35 -3.01
CA LEU A 115 6.56 1.18 -3.32
C LEU A 115 6.18 0.65 -4.71
N VAL A 116 7.13 0.64 -5.62
CA VAL A 116 6.97 0.21 -7.01
C VAL A 116 7.43 -1.23 -7.20
N SER A 117 8.58 -1.60 -6.62
CA SER A 117 9.13 -2.95 -6.76
C SER A 117 10.12 -3.27 -5.65
N VAL A 118 10.38 -4.56 -5.44
CA VAL A 118 11.39 -5.09 -4.51
C VAL A 118 12.22 -6.19 -5.16
N GLY A 119 13.48 -6.34 -4.71
CA GLY A 119 14.43 -7.30 -5.24
C GLY A 119 15.07 -6.84 -6.54
N ARG A 120 16.13 -7.54 -6.97
CA ARG A 120 16.90 -7.19 -8.16
C ARG A 120 16.90 -8.31 -9.21
N SER A 121 17.02 -9.55 -8.79
CA SER A 121 17.19 -10.69 -9.69
C SER A 121 16.41 -11.91 -9.18
N PRO A 122 15.14 -12.02 -9.53
CA PRO A 122 14.32 -11.08 -10.31
C PRO A 122 13.81 -9.89 -9.48
N GLN A 123 13.57 -8.77 -10.16
CA GLN A 123 12.80 -7.66 -9.61
C GLN A 123 11.32 -8.03 -9.60
N VAL A 124 10.63 -7.78 -8.50
CA VAL A 124 9.20 -8.06 -8.33
C VAL A 124 8.44 -6.75 -8.26
N SER A 125 7.60 -6.49 -9.25
CA SER A 125 6.77 -5.29 -9.31
C SER A 125 5.54 -5.42 -8.42
N LEU A 126 5.08 -4.31 -7.84
CA LEU A 126 3.76 -4.18 -7.21
C LEU A 126 2.80 -3.53 -8.22
N SER A 127 1.66 -4.13 -8.47
CA SER A 127 0.70 -3.67 -9.46
C SER A 127 -0.72 -3.60 -8.87
N PRO A 128 -1.25 -2.37 -8.70
CA PRO A 128 -0.58 -1.07 -8.80
C PRO A 128 0.47 -0.83 -7.70
N PRO A 129 1.38 0.18 -7.83
CA PRO A 129 2.25 0.63 -6.75
C PRO A 129 1.46 1.01 -5.49
N VAL A 130 2.03 0.84 -4.30
CA VAL A 130 1.32 0.98 -3.02
C VAL A 130 1.92 2.06 -2.13
N VAL A 131 1.08 2.79 -1.41
CA VAL A 131 1.49 3.80 -0.42
C VAL A 131 1.73 3.13 0.92
N VAL A 132 2.98 3.13 1.38
CA VAL A 132 3.42 2.42 2.60
C VAL A 132 4.47 3.22 3.38
N ASN A 133 4.72 2.81 4.63
CA ASN A 133 5.88 3.27 5.40
C ASN A 133 7.14 2.44 5.05
N CYS A 134 8.33 2.93 5.41
CA CYS A 134 9.57 2.27 5.04
C CYS A 134 9.86 0.99 5.83
N ASP A 135 9.26 0.81 7.01
CA ASP A 135 9.35 -0.45 7.76
C ASP A 135 8.68 -1.58 6.97
N LEU A 136 7.51 -1.30 6.38
CA LEU A 136 6.83 -2.28 5.53
C LEU A 136 7.61 -2.57 4.24
N VAL A 137 8.27 -1.56 3.63
CA VAL A 137 9.16 -1.80 2.47
C VAL A 137 10.26 -2.81 2.82
N ALA A 138 10.93 -2.63 3.96
CA ALA A 138 11.99 -3.54 4.41
C ALA A 138 11.45 -4.96 4.69
N ALA A 139 10.28 -5.06 5.32
CA ALA A 139 9.60 -6.32 5.55
C ALA A 139 9.20 -7.01 4.24
N MET A 140 8.65 -6.28 3.28
CA MET A 140 8.29 -6.78 1.94
C MET A 140 9.51 -7.29 1.17
N HIS A 141 10.62 -6.53 1.19
CA HIS A 141 11.85 -6.97 0.57
C HIS A 141 12.33 -8.31 1.16
N THR A 142 12.35 -8.43 2.50
CA THR A 142 12.74 -9.66 3.18
C THR A 142 11.80 -10.82 2.83
N TRP A 143 10.50 -10.60 2.88
CA TRP A 143 9.51 -11.61 2.57
C TRP A 143 9.61 -12.10 1.13
N VAL A 144 9.72 -11.19 0.17
CA VAL A 144 9.87 -11.55 -1.25
C VAL A 144 11.15 -12.31 -1.50
N THR A 145 12.29 -11.80 -1.02
CA THR A 145 13.60 -12.39 -1.35
C THR A 145 13.91 -13.67 -0.59
N LYS A 146 13.50 -13.77 0.67
CA LYS A 146 13.82 -14.91 1.54
C LYS A 146 12.76 -16.00 1.57
N HIS A 147 11.51 -15.68 1.22
CA HIS A 147 10.40 -16.63 1.33
C HIS A 147 9.67 -16.85 0.02
N LEU A 148 9.17 -15.80 -0.65
CA LEU A 148 8.35 -15.98 -1.85
C LEU A 148 9.15 -16.50 -3.04
N GLN A 149 10.32 -15.94 -3.34
CA GLN A 149 11.14 -16.39 -4.46
C GLN A 149 11.60 -17.83 -4.32
N PRO A 150 12.12 -18.29 -3.16
CA PRO A 150 12.43 -19.69 -2.96
C PRO A 150 11.21 -20.62 -3.09
N ALA A 151 10.06 -20.20 -2.55
CA ALA A 151 8.83 -20.98 -2.65
C ALA A 151 8.33 -21.06 -4.11
N ALA A 152 8.33 -19.96 -4.84
CA ALA A 152 7.96 -19.91 -6.26
C ALA A 152 8.85 -20.85 -7.10
N LYS A 153 10.17 -20.77 -6.92
CA LYS A 153 11.09 -21.66 -7.59
C LYS A 153 10.85 -23.14 -7.24
N LYS A 154 10.67 -23.45 -5.95
CA LYS A 154 10.50 -24.82 -5.46
C LYS A 154 9.20 -25.45 -5.94
N HIS A 155 8.07 -24.72 -5.87
CA HIS A 155 6.73 -25.30 -6.07
C HIS A 155 6.16 -25.06 -7.47
N LEU A 156 6.61 -24.00 -8.16
CA LEU A 156 6.06 -23.60 -9.47
C LEU A 156 7.09 -23.65 -10.60
N GLY A 157 8.38 -23.80 -10.26
CA GLY A 157 9.46 -23.85 -11.24
C GLY A 157 9.80 -22.52 -11.91
N ALA A 158 9.08 -21.44 -11.57
CA ALA A 158 9.25 -20.13 -12.18
C ALA A 158 9.35 -19.04 -11.10
N PRO A 159 10.20 -17.99 -11.30
CA PRO A 159 10.31 -16.91 -10.35
C PRO A 159 9.07 -16.01 -10.37
N LEU A 160 8.72 -15.46 -9.20
CA LEU A 160 7.72 -14.41 -9.04
C LEU A 160 8.22 -13.11 -9.70
N VAL A 161 7.37 -12.45 -10.48
CA VAL A 161 7.68 -11.17 -11.15
C VAL A 161 6.71 -10.05 -10.81
N THR A 162 5.48 -10.37 -10.36
CA THR A 162 4.49 -9.35 -10.00
C THR A 162 3.66 -9.79 -8.81
N ILE A 163 3.44 -8.87 -7.88
CA ILE A 163 2.45 -8.97 -6.80
C ILE A 163 1.28 -8.05 -7.19
N GLN A 164 0.08 -8.63 -7.39
CA GLN A 164 -1.13 -7.86 -7.61
C GLN A 164 -1.65 -7.35 -6.27
N THR A 165 -1.76 -6.03 -6.16
CA THR A 165 -2.20 -5.33 -4.96
C THR A 165 -3.63 -4.81 -5.12
N MET A 166 -4.39 -4.71 -4.01
CA MET A 166 -5.75 -4.18 -4.00
C MET A 166 -5.85 -2.88 -3.21
N SER A 167 -5.21 -2.84 -2.06
CA SER A 167 -5.31 -1.73 -1.11
C SER A 167 -4.01 -1.59 -0.32
N SER A 168 -3.73 -0.37 0.13
CA SER A 168 -2.61 -0.07 1.02
C SER A 168 -3.01 0.97 2.07
N TYR A 169 -2.52 2.22 2.01
CA TYR A 169 -2.96 3.24 2.95
C TYR A 169 -4.48 3.49 2.84
N SER A 170 -5.15 3.38 3.98
CA SER A 170 -6.58 3.68 4.12
C SER A 170 -6.87 4.06 5.57
N CYS A 171 -7.31 5.31 5.80
CA CYS A 171 -7.62 5.81 7.14
C CYS A 171 -8.95 5.23 7.63
N ARG A 172 -8.86 4.21 8.48
CA ARG A 172 -10.01 3.53 9.10
C ARG A 172 -9.60 2.78 10.36
N ASN A 173 -10.56 2.47 11.21
CA ASN A 173 -10.36 1.53 12.31
C ASN A 173 -10.28 0.09 11.78
N ALA A 174 -9.70 -0.80 12.59
CA ALA A 174 -9.60 -2.22 12.27
C ALA A 174 -11.00 -2.81 12.02
N TYR A 175 -11.11 -3.59 10.95
CA TYR A 175 -12.37 -4.19 10.48
C TYR A 175 -13.49 -3.19 10.16
N GLY A 176 -13.18 -1.89 9.99
CA GLY A 176 -14.18 -0.84 9.78
C GLY A 176 -15.09 -0.55 10.98
N ARG A 177 -14.71 -0.99 12.18
CA ARG A 177 -15.53 -0.88 13.40
C ARG A 177 -15.04 0.27 14.28
N ALA A 178 -15.98 1.10 14.73
CA ALA A 178 -15.68 2.27 15.59
C ALA A 178 -15.11 1.89 16.97
N ASP A 179 -15.44 0.68 17.48
CA ASP A 179 -14.98 0.15 18.78
C ASP A 179 -13.59 -0.50 18.72
N ARG A 180 -12.95 -0.51 17.55
CA ARG A 180 -11.61 -1.07 17.35
C ARG A 180 -10.56 0.03 17.21
N GLY A 181 -9.33 -0.31 17.55
CA GLY A 181 -8.19 0.58 17.36
C GLY A 181 -7.92 0.88 15.87
N LEU A 182 -7.00 1.81 15.62
CA LEU A 182 -6.59 2.18 14.26
C LEU A 182 -6.06 0.96 13.50
N SER A 183 -6.52 0.79 12.26
CA SER A 183 -6.01 -0.24 11.35
C SER A 183 -4.55 0.05 10.97
N GLU A 184 -3.77 -1.00 10.70
CA GLU A 184 -2.41 -0.86 10.15
C GLU A 184 -2.41 -0.20 8.77
N HIS A 185 -3.47 -0.33 7.99
CA HIS A 185 -3.67 0.46 6.77
C HIS A 185 -3.69 1.97 7.06
N GLY A 186 -4.27 2.40 8.19
CA GLY A 186 -4.26 3.80 8.61
C GLY A 186 -2.88 4.33 9.01
N ARG A 187 -1.90 3.45 9.24
CA ARG A 187 -0.49 3.76 9.51
C ARG A 187 0.42 3.59 8.29
N ALA A 188 -0.16 3.31 7.11
CA ALA A 188 0.56 2.88 5.91
C ALA A 188 1.45 1.63 6.16
N ASN A 189 1.01 0.72 7.03
CA ASN A 189 1.74 -0.46 7.48
C ASN A 189 1.05 -1.77 7.09
N ALA A 190 0.23 -1.75 6.05
CA ALA A 190 -0.44 -2.93 5.50
C ALA A 190 -0.65 -2.82 3.99
N ILE A 191 -0.70 -3.98 3.33
CA ILE A 191 -1.01 -4.15 1.91
C ILE A 191 -1.99 -5.31 1.78
N ASP A 192 -3.07 -5.11 1.03
CA ASP A 192 -3.95 -6.19 0.59
C ASP A 192 -3.45 -6.72 -0.76
N ILE A 193 -3.22 -8.03 -0.83
CA ILE A 193 -2.70 -8.71 -2.03
C ILE A 193 -3.81 -9.59 -2.61
N SER A 194 -4.06 -9.44 -3.91
CA SER A 194 -5.06 -10.24 -4.65
C SER A 194 -4.46 -11.42 -5.40
N GLY A 195 -3.17 -11.38 -5.73
CA GLY A 195 -2.55 -12.44 -6.51
C GLY A 195 -1.07 -12.24 -6.80
N PHE A 196 -0.54 -13.19 -7.55
CA PHE A 196 0.87 -13.29 -7.92
C PHE A 196 0.99 -13.72 -9.37
N THR A 197 1.93 -13.12 -10.13
CA THR A 197 2.27 -13.54 -11.50
C THR A 197 3.73 -13.96 -11.56
N PHE A 198 3.98 -15.05 -12.26
CA PHE A 198 5.29 -15.68 -12.42
C PHE A 198 5.86 -15.44 -13.82
N ALA A 199 7.18 -15.63 -13.98
CA ALA A 199 7.88 -15.35 -15.24
C ALA A 199 7.44 -16.24 -16.41
N ASP A 200 6.83 -17.41 -16.14
CA ASP A 200 6.24 -18.31 -17.16
C ASP A 200 4.81 -17.90 -17.57
N GLY A 201 4.31 -16.77 -17.09
CA GLY A 201 2.96 -16.25 -17.38
C GLY A 201 1.86 -16.82 -16.52
N LYS A 202 2.13 -17.81 -15.66
CA LYS A 202 1.14 -18.32 -14.70
C LYS A 202 0.81 -17.27 -13.65
N SER A 203 -0.42 -17.35 -13.12
CA SER A 203 -0.90 -16.48 -12.05
C SER A 203 -1.61 -17.29 -10.99
N ILE A 204 -1.46 -16.85 -9.72
CA ILE A 204 -2.21 -17.35 -8.58
C ILE A 204 -3.10 -16.22 -8.08
N SER A 205 -4.39 -16.49 -7.88
CA SER A 205 -5.34 -15.58 -7.24
C SER A 205 -5.57 -16.02 -5.80
N VAL A 206 -5.36 -15.11 -4.84
CA VAL A 206 -5.61 -15.41 -3.42
C VAL A 206 -7.06 -15.86 -3.20
N LEU A 207 -8.02 -15.21 -3.84
CA LEU A 207 -9.44 -15.53 -3.68
C LEU A 207 -9.81 -16.90 -4.26
N ARG A 208 -9.32 -17.24 -5.46
CA ARG A 208 -9.73 -18.45 -6.17
C ARG A 208 -8.93 -19.68 -5.76
N ASP A 209 -7.64 -19.49 -5.52
CA ASP A 209 -6.70 -20.61 -5.44
C ASP A 209 -6.30 -20.94 -3.99
N TRP A 210 -6.70 -20.12 -2.99
CA TRP A 210 -6.35 -20.32 -1.57
C TRP A 210 -6.73 -21.69 -1.00
N LYS A 211 -7.86 -22.25 -1.45
CA LYS A 211 -8.37 -23.55 -0.99
C LYS A 211 -8.31 -24.64 -2.05
N SER A 212 -7.74 -24.37 -3.22
CA SER A 212 -7.59 -25.39 -4.25
C SER A 212 -6.62 -26.45 -3.74
N LYS A 213 -7.14 -27.69 -3.59
CA LYS A 213 -6.27 -28.85 -3.36
C LYS A 213 -5.37 -28.93 -4.58
N GLY A 214 -4.06 -28.73 -4.37
CA GLY A 214 -3.08 -28.78 -5.46
C GLY A 214 -3.27 -30.07 -6.26
N LYS A 215 -3.38 -29.92 -7.58
CA LYS A 215 -3.23 -31.04 -8.51
C LYS A 215 -1.77 -31.24 -8.77
#